data_49acd68aa19ab2f5896c49f301ebb625
#
_entry.id   49acd68aa19ab2f5896c49f301ebb625
#
_cell.length_a   1.000
_cell.length_b   1.000
_cell.length_c   1.000
_cell.angle_alpha   90.00
_cell.angle_beta   90.00
_cell.angle_gamma   90.00
#
_symmetry.space_group_name_H-M   'P 1'
#
loop_
_entity.id
_entity.type
_entity.pdbx_description
1 polymer ?
#
loop_
_entity_poly.entity_id
_entity_poly.type
_entity_poly.pdbx_seq_one_letter_code
_entity_poly.pdbx_strand_id
1 'polypeptide(L)'
;MTIRLPIAVRYAETDAMGVVHHSSYVVWLEAARVEWLEQIGLPYTQIEAQGLAFAVIELGLTYRNPARFGDRVEVETWLYEASSRTLRYQYRVWRGETLLAEGFTRHLCQDARGKAVRIPPNISGALAAHLRPSS
;
A
#
# COMPACT_ATOMS: atom_id res chain seq x y z
N MET A 1 -2.34 -3.02 12.89
CA MET A 1 -2.10 -1.56 12.93
C MET A 1 -2.58 -0.94 11.63
N THR A 2 -3.30 0.13 11.73
CA THR A 2 -3.82 0.88 10.59
C THR A 2 -3.19 2.26 10.59
N ILE A 3 -2.78 2.74 9.44
CA ILE A 3 -2.31 4.12 9.29
C ILE A 3 -3.18 4.86 8.28
N ARG A 4 -3.12 6.19 8.34
CA ARG A 4 -3.70 7.08 7.33
C ARG A 4 -2.62 8.03 6.86
N LEU A 5 -2.31 7.99 5.58
CA LEU A 5 -1.33 8.88 4.97
C LEU A 5 -2.05 9.99 4.21
N PRO A 6 -1.89 11.26 4.62
CA PRO A 6 -2.47 12.37 3.87
C PRO A 6 -1.71 12.60 2.56
N ILE A 7 -2.46 12.87 1.50
CA ILE A 7 -1.93 13.16 0.17
C ILE A 7 -2.65 14.39 -0.38
N ALA A 8 -1.87 15.37 -0.84
CA ALA A 8 -2.41 16.49 -1.60
C ALA A 8 -2.43 16.11 -3.07
N VAL A 9 -3.59 16.16 -3.72
CA VAL A 9 -3.72 15.81 -5.14
C VAL A 9 -3.00 16.84 -5.99
N ARG A 10 -2.08 16.37 -6.84
CA ARG A 10 -1.29 17.22 -7.75
C ARG A 10 -1.98 17.35 -9.10
N TYR A 11 -1.74 18.48 -9.77
CA TYR A 11 -2.29 18.70 -11.10
C TYR A 11 -1.86 17.60 -12.09
N ALA A 12 -0.62 17.16 -12.00
CA ALA A 12 -0.08 16.10 -12.87
C ALA A 12 -0.79 14.76 -12.71
N GLU A 13 -1.57 14.58 -11.64
CA GLU A 13 -2.31 13.35 -11.37
C GLU A 13 -3.71 13.36 -11.99
N THR A 14 -4.12 14.48 -12.59
CA THR A 14 -5.45 14.63 -13.20
C THR A 14 -5.43 14.31 -14.69
N ASP A 15 -6.59 13.96 -15.20
CA ASP A 15 -6.82 13.68 -16.63
C ASP A 15 -7.53 14.85 -17.34
N ALA A 16 -7.87 14.64 -18.63
CA ALA A 16 -8.55 15.66 -19.43
C ALA A 16 -9.94 16.04 -18.91
N MET A 17 -10.53 15.20 -18.04
CA MET A 17 -11.84 15.45 -17.44
C MET A 17 -11.74 16.21 -16.12
N GLY A 18 -10.54 16.55 -15.67
CA GLY A 18 -10.30 17.26 -14.42
C GLY A 18 -10.40 16.40 -13.18
N VAL A 19 -10.43 15.09 -13.32
CA VAL A 19 -10.42 14.16 -12.20
C VAL A 19 -9.09 13.41 -12.15
N VAL A 20 -8.76 12.90 -10.98
CA VAL A 20 -7.52 12.10 -10.80
C VAL A 20 -7.58 10.87 -11.69
N HIS A 21 -6.51 10.67 -12.47
CA HIS A 21 -6.39 9.50 -13.33
C HIS A 21 -6.33 8.23 -12.46
N HIS A 22 -7.00 7.18 -12.91
CA HIS A 22 -7.09 5.93 -12.14
C HIS A 22 -5.72 5.37 -11.74
N SER A 23 -4.69 5.53 -12.56
CA SER A 23 -3.34 5.03 -12.26
C SER A 23 -2.65 5.76 -11.11
N SER A 24 -3.03 6.99 -10.82
CA SER A 24 -2.44 7.77 -9.73
C SER A 24 -2.74 7.16 -8.36
N TYR A 25 -3.89 6.51 -8.22
CA TYR A 25 -4.24 5.82 -6.98
C TYR A 25 -3.23 4.73 -6.62
N VAL A 26 -2.70 4.03 -7.61
CA VAL A 26 -1.71 2.96 -7.40
C VAL A 26 -0.44 3.53 -6.74
N VAL A 27 -0.01 4.71 -7.18
CA VAL A 27 1.15 5.40 -6.59
C VAL A 27 0.86 5.81 -5.14
N TRP A 28 -0.36 6.26 -4.86
CA TRP A 28 -0.76 6.60 -3.48
C TRP A 28 -0.79 5.38 -2.57
N LEU A 29 -1.26 4.24 -3.07
CA LEU A 29 -1.25 2.99 -2.31
C LEU A 29 0.18 2.59 -1.96
N GLU A 30 1.11 2.72 -2.89
CA GLU A 30 2.51 2.42 -2.66
C GLU A 30 3.10 3.33 -1.57
N ALA A 31 2.83 4.64 -1.66
CA ALA A 31 3.30 5.58 -0.64
C ALA A 31 2.79 5.22 0.75
N ALA A 32 1.52 4.82 0.85
CA ALA A 32 0.93 4.43 2.13
C ALA A 32 1.55 3.15 2.67
N ARG A 33 1.81 2.18 1.82
CA ARG A 33 2.43 0.91 2.20
C ARG A 33 3.86 1.12 2.70
N VAL A 34 4.62 1.95 2.02
CA VAL A 34 5.99 2.29 2.43
C VAL A 34 5.98 2.97 3.80
N GLU A 35 5.05 3.91 4.01
CA GLU A 35 4.90 4.58 5.30
C GLU A 35 4.49 3.61 6.41
N TRP A 36 3.63 2.66 6.10
CA TRP A 36 3.22 1.63 7.07
C TRP A 36 4.43 0.84 7.56
N LEU A 37 5.31 0.43 6.65
CA LEU A 37 6.55 -0.27 7.00
C LEU A 37 7.48 0.60 7.83
N GLU A 38 7.62 1.89 7.50
CA GLU A 38 8.41 2.84 8.31
C GLU A 38 7.90 2.87 9.74
N GLN A 39 6.59 2.95 9.92
CA GLN A 39 5.99 3.09 11.25
C GLN A 39 6.14 1.84 12.11
N ILE A 40 6.26 0.67 11.53
CA ILE A 40 6.52 -0.56 12.31
C ILE A 40 8.01 -0.83 12.52
N GLY A 41 8.89 0.09 12.10
CA GLY A 41 10.32 -0.05 12.28
C GLY A 41 11.02 -0.93 11.24
N LEU A 42 10.38 -1.15 10.08
CA LEU A 42 10.93 -1.91 8.95
C LEU A 42 10.99 -1.03 7.69
N PRO A 43 11.85 0.00 7.65
CA PRO A 43 11.98 0.80 6.43
C PRO A 43 12.27 -0.09 5.24
N TYR A 44 11.64 0.21 4.09
CA TYR A 44 11.81 -0.63 2.90
C TYR A 44 13.28 -0.73 2.47
N THR A 45 14.06 0.31 2.74
CA THR A 45 15.52 0.29 2.49
C THR A 45 16.23 -0.80 3.26
N GLN A 46 15.78 -1.14 4.48
CA GLN A 46 16.35 -2.25 5.24
C GLN A 46 15.97 -3.60 4.65
N ILE A 47 14.76 -3.72 4.11
CA ILE A 47 14.32 -4.94 3.43
C ILE A 47 15.18 -5.13 2.17
N GLU A 48 15.36 -4.09 1.39
CA GLU A 48 16.21 -4.11 0.19
C GLU A 48 17.67 -4.42 0.53
N ALA A 49 18.18 -3.90 1.65
CA ALA A 49 19.55 -4.17 2.10
C ALA A 49 19.79 -5.65 2.42
N GLN A 50 18.74 -6.42 2.72
CA GLN A 50 18.82 -7.84 2.91
C GLN A 50 18.71 -8.64 1.60
N GLY A 51 18.68 -7.95 0.45
CA GLY A 51 18.53 -8.58 -0.85
C GLY A 51 17.12 -9.04 -1.15
N LEU A 52 16.13 -8.44 -0.49
CA LEU A 52 14.73 -8.84 -0.61
C LEU A 52 13.88 -7.72 -1.21
N ALA A 53 12.79 -8.12 -1.87
CA ALA A 53 11.77 -7.21 -2.35
C ALA A 53 10.39 -7.87 -2.17
N PHE A 54 9.37 -7.03 -1.99
CA PHE A 54 7.98 -7.48 -2.00
C PHE A 54 7.33 -7.00 -3.29
N ALA A 55 7.36 -7.87 -4.30
CA ALA A 55 6.82 -7.56 -5.62
C ALA A 55 5.29 -7.60 -5.61
N VAL A 56 4.65 -6.63 -6.24
CA VAL A 56 3.20 -6.66 -6.42
C VAL A 56 2.86 -7.75 -7.43
N ILE A 57 2.07 -8.73 -7.01
CA ILE A 57 1.61 -9.82 -7.88
C ILE A 57 0.12 -9.73 -8.20
N GLU A 58 -0.61 -8.91 -7.46
CA GLU A 58 -2.04 -8.70 -7.69
C GLU A 58 -2.46 -7.36 -7.11
N LEU A 59 -3.35 -6.67 -7.81
CA LEU A 59 -3.89 -5.39 -7.37
C LEU A 59 -5.34 -5.31 -7.80
N GLY A 60 -6.21 -4.90 -6.88
CA GLY A 60 -7.61 -4.64 -7.18
C GLY A 60 -8.02 -3.30 -6.60
N LEU A 61 -8.71 -2.48 -7.40
CA LEU A 61 -9.25 -1.20 -6.96
C LEU A 61 -10.66 -1.05 -7.48
N THR A 62 -11.54 -0.58 -6.60
CA THR A 62 -12.89 -0.16 -6.95
C THR A 62 -13.01 1.34 -6.69
N TYR A 63 -13.37 2.09 -7.73
CA TYR A 63 -13.49 3.55 -7.67
C TYR A 63 -14.94 3.91 -7.37
N ARG A 64 -15.16 4.68 -6.29
CA ARG A 64 -16.51 5.02 -5.82
C ARG A 64 -16.87 6.47 -6.13
N ASN A 65 -15.94 7.39 -5.90
CA ASN A 65 -16.13 8.82 -6.10
C ASN A 65 -14.84 9.43 -6.63
N PRO A 66 -14.90 10.44 -7.52
CA PRO A 66 -13.69 11.03 -8.10
C PRO A 66 -12.97 11.93 -7.11
N ALA A 67 -11.65 12.01 -7.23
CA ALA A 67 -10.82 13.02 -6.61
C ALA A 67 -10.44 14.06 -7.66
N ARG A 68 -10.16 15.30 -7.23
CA ARG A 68 -9.85 16.44 -8.10
C ARG A 68 -8.60 17.16 -7.62
N PHE A 69 -7.98 17.93 -8.51
CA PHE A 69 -6.85 18.76 -8.15
C PHE A 69 -7.19 19.66 -6.95
N GLY A 70 -6.26 19.71 -6.01
CA GLY A 70 -6.43 20.50 -4.79
C GLY A 70 -7.14 19.78 -3.66
N ASP A 71 -7.75 18.63 -3.92
CA ASP A 71 -8.32 17.80 -2.85
C ASP A 71 -7.23 17.30 -1.93
N ARG A 72 -7.57 17.18 -0.65
CA ARG A 72 -6.77 16.48 0.33
C ARG A 72 -7.40 15.14 0.58
N VAL A 73 -6.65 14.08 0.29
CA VAL A 73 -7.12 12.72 0.51
C VAL A 73 -6.28 12.06 1.58
N GLU A 74 -6.82 11.02 2.19
CA GLU A 74 -6.09 10.16 3.10
C GLU A 74 -6.17 8.73 2.60
N VAL A 75 -5.02 8.06 2.55
CA VAL A 75 -4.97 6.63 2.24
C VAL A 75 -4.85 5.88 3.55
N GLU A 76 -5.90 5.16 3.88
CA GLU A 76 -5.94 4.24 5.01
C GLU A 76 -5.42 2.89 4.54
N THR A 77 -4.46 2.31 5.26
CA THR A 77 -3.93 0.99 4.92
C THR A 77 -3.58 0.18 6.15
N TRP A 78 -3.66 -1.12 6.00
CA TRP A 78 -3.27 -2.09 7.03
C TRP A 78 -2.87 -3.40 6.38
N LEU A 79 -2.04 -4.17 7.07
CA LEU A 79 -1.68 -5.51 6.64
C LEU A 79 -2.81 -6.46 7.03
N TYR A 80 -3.47 -7.02 6.03
CA TYR A 80 -4.64 -7.86 6.20
C TYR A 80 -4.28 -9.34 6.38
N GLU A 81 -3.26 -9.79 5.66
CA GLU A 81 -2.85 -11.20 5.64
C GLU A 81 -1.35 -11.31 5.38
N ALA A 82 -0.72 -12.24 6.06
CA ALA A 82 0.69 -12.57 5.85
C ALA A 82 0.84 -14.09 5.89
N SER A 83 1.51 -14.64 4.88
CA SER A 83 1.86 -16.05 4.82
C SER A 83 3.38 -16.23 4.78
N SER A 84 3.86 -17.43 4.52
CA SER A 84 5.31 -17.70 4.50
C SER A 84 6.05 -16.92 3.42
N ARG A 85 5.38 -16.57 2.32
CA ARG A 85 5.99 -15.87 1.17
C ARG A 85 5.21 -14.67 0.66
N THR A 86 3.98 -14.47 1.11
CA THR A 86 3.08 -13.45 0.55
C THR A 86 2.51 -12.55 1.63
N LEU A 87 2.18 -11.33 1.22
CA LEU A 87 1.49 -10.33 2.04
C LEU A 87 0.28 -9.83 1.28
N ARG A 88 -0.76 -9.43 2.02
CA ARG A 88 -1.91 -8.71 1.46
C ARG A 88 -2.17 -7.48 2.30
N TYR A 89 -2.14 -6.32 1.64
CA TYR A 89 -2.54 -5.04 2.21
C TYR A 89 -3.93 -4.67 1.72
N GLN A 90 -4.73 -4.08 2.60
CA GLN A 90 -6.02 -3.48 2.27
C GLN A 90 -5.89 -1.97 2.33
N TYR A 91 -6.73 -1.28 1.54
CA TYR A 91 -6.69 0.18 1.42
C TYR A 91 -8.08 0.76 1.33
N ARG A 92 -8.26 1.95 1.91
CA ARG A 92 -9.40 2.83 1.65
C ARG A 92 -8.86 4.24 1.43
N VAL A 93 -9.32 4.86 0.36
CA VAL A 93 -8.93 6.24 0.03
C VAL A 93 -10.10 7.14 0.34
N TRP A 94 -9.86 8.11 1.21
CA TRP A 94 -10.88 8.99 1.76
C TRP A 94 -10.65 10.45 1.40
N ARG A 95 -11.73 11.19 1.20
CA ARG A 95 -11.75 12.65 1.25
C ARG A 95 -12.74 13.01 2.35
N GLY A 96 -12.24 13.34 3.54
CA GLY A 96 -13.08 13.48 4.72
C GLY A 96 -13.81 12.18 5.02
N GLU A 97 -15.13 12.19 5.00
CA GLU A 97 -15.97 11.01 5.22
C GLU A 97 -16.41 10.33 3.93
N THR A 98 -15.99 10.86 2.77
CA THR A 98 -16.35 10.30 1.47
C THR A 98 -15.33 9.26 1.05
N LEU A 99 -15.79 8.02 0.85
CA LEU A 99 -14.94 6.95 0.32
C LEU A 99 -14.76 7.16 -1.19
N LEU A 100 -13.51 7.37 -1.60
CA LEU A 100 -13.17 7.59 -3.01
C LEU A 100 -12.87 6.29 -3.73
N ALA A 101 -12.14 5.39 -3.05
CA ALA A 101 -11.75 4.11 -3.62
C ALA A 101 -11.41 3.13 -2.51
N GLU A 102 -11.46 1.85 -2.81
CA GLU A 102 -11.04 0.80 -1.90
C GLU A 102 -10.46 -0.36 -2.69
N GLY A 103 -9.56 -1.10 -2.06
CA GLY A 103 -8.94 -2.22 -2.74
C GLY A 103 -7.85 -2.88 -1.93
N PHE A 104 -7.02 -3.62 -2.63
CA PHE A 104 -5.96 -4.42 -2.03
C PHE A 104 -4.77 -4.55 -2.97
N THR A 105 -3.62 -4.90 -2.38
CA THR A 105 -2.46 -5.39 -3.12
C THR A 105 -1.95 -6.66 -2.47
N ARG A 106 -1.51 -7.61 -3.30
CA ARG A 106 -0.81 -8.81 -2.84
C ARG A 106 0.62 -8.75 -3.31
N HIS A 107 1.52 -9.21 -2.44
CA HIS A 107 2.95 -9.11 -2.66
C HIS A 107 3.61 -10.47 -2.44
N LEU A 108 4.62 -10.76 -3.25
CA LEU A 108 5.45 -11.95 -3.12
C LEU A 108 6.85 -11.53 -2.68
N CYS A 109 7.37 -12.19 -1.63
CA CYS A 109 8.74 -11.97 -1.22
C CYS A 109 9.68 -12.64 -2.22
N GLN A 110 10.63 -11.86 -2.74
CA GLN A 110 11.58 -12.32 -3.75
C GLN A 110 13.00 -11.97 -3.34
N ASP A 111 13.97 -12.80 -3.76
CA ASP A 111 15.38 -12.50 -3.62
C ASP A 111 15.85 -11.60 -4.79
N ALA A 112 17.17 -11.29 -4.81
CA ALA A 112 17.76 -10.41 -5.82
C ALA A 112 17.66 -10.97 -7.26
N ARG A 113 17.35 -12.25 -7.41
CA ARG A 113 17.16 -12.91 -8.72
C ARG A 113 15.70 -12.95 -9.13
N GLY A 114 14.80 -12.40 -8.30
CA GLY A 114 13.36 -12.48 -8.54
C GLY A 114 12.73 -13.81 -8.17
N LYS A 115 13.46 -14.67 -7.46
CA LYS A 115 12.93 -15.96 -7.01
C LYS A 115 12.12 -15.80 -5.73
N ALA A 116 10.96 -16.45 -5.68
CA ALA A 116 10.13 -16.47 -4.49
C ALA A 116 10.88 -17.13 -3.32
N VAL A 117 10.92 -16.44 -2.19
CA VAL A 117 11.59 -16.94 -0.98
C VAL A 117 10.71 -16.69 0.24
N ARG A 118 10.99 -17.45 1.31
CA ARG A 118 10.31 -17.24 2.58
C ARG A 118 10.68 -15.89 3.17
N ILE A 119 9.71 -15.24 3.79
CA ILE A 119 9.97 -14.01 4.54
C ILE A 119 10.82 -14.38 5.76
N PRO A 120 12.01 -13.75 5.94
CA PRO A 120 12.87 -14.09 7.09
C PRO A 120 12.17 -13.82 8.43
N PRO A 121 12.51 -14.58 9.50
CA PRO A 121 11.86 -14.43 10.80
C PRO A 121 11.91 -13.03 11.40
N ASN A 122 13.00 -12.29 11.18
CA ASN A 122 13.15 -10.92 11.68
C ASN A 122 12.12 -9.96 11.04
N ILE A 123 11.69 -10.23 9.82
CA ILE A 123 10.68 -9.46 9.12
C ILE A 123 9.29 -10.02 9.43
N SER A 124 9.10 -11.33 9.31
CA SER A 124 7.79 -11.95 9.51
C SER A 124 7.27 -11.75 10.93
N GLY A 125 8.15 -11.77 11.93
CA GLY A 125 7.76 -11.49 13.31
C GLY A 125 7.22 -10.09 13.52
N ALA A 126 7.89 -9.10 12.93
CA ALA A 126 7.45 -7.70 13.01
C ALA A 126 6.12 -7.50 12.25
N LEU A 127 5.97 -8.12 11.09
CA LEU A 127 4.73 -8.05 10.32
C LEU A 127 3.56 -8.68 11.09
N ALA A 128 3.77 -9.87 11.66
CA ALA A 128 2.74 -10.57 12.41
C ALA A 128 2.27 -9.79 13.64
N ALA A 129 3.19 -9.06 14.29
CA ALA A 129 2.85 -8.26 15.45
C ALA A 129 1.89 -7.10 15.13
N HIS A 130 1.79 -6.69 13.87
CA HIS A 130 0.99 -5.55 13.43
C HIS A 130 -0.13 -5.95 12.46
N LEU A 131 -0.39 -7.24 12.34
CA LEU A 131 -1.42 -7.78 11.45
C LEU A 131 -2.82 -7.35 11.92
N ARG A 132 -3.68 -6.98 10.96
CA ARG A 132 -5.10 -6.72 11.18
C ARG A 132 -5.89 -7.56 10.17
N PRO A 133 -6.35 -8.77 10.57
CA PRO A 133 -7.00 -9.70 9.62
C PRO A 133 -8.45 -9.37 9.32
N SER A 134 -9.04 -8.34 9.94
CA SER A 134 -10.40 -7.89 9.66
C SER A 134 -10.40 -6.61 8.84
N SER A 135 -11.38 -6.42 7.99
CA SER A 135 -11.54 -5.21 7.17
C SER A 135 -12.39 -4.16 7.84
#